data_1cccf82131129b68519343884f32dc1e
#
_entry.id   1cccf82131129b68519343884f32dc1e
#
_cell.length_a   1.000
_cell.length_b   1.000
_cell.length_c   1.000
_cell.angle_alpha   90.00
_cell.angle_beta   90.00
_cell.angle_gamma   90.00
#
_symmetry.space_group_name_H-M   'P 1'
#
loop_
_entity.id
_entity.type
_entity.pdbx_description
1 polymer ?
#
loop_
_entity_poly.entity_id
_entity_poly.type
_entity_poly.pdbx_seq_one_letter_code
_entity_poly.pdbx_strand_id
1 'polypeptide(L)'
;MLNIKNLLSGGKKIFEIDLFGGSKQLAGLDIGSSSIKLAEIQETPKGHILSRFSQIPLEKGVIVDGIPVEPQELALKIKELFKQSGCKKKGVVISLSGHSVIIKKVNFPTMDEDELRDLIKDEAGKYLPFDNMEAVSYDFQILGENEFNPNQMDVIIVAAKKDIISSYTAAIQRAGYLPMIMDVDSFALETMYEENYEYEENEMALLINIGASITNINVLKGGASIFTRDFTLAGNSITEAIQKKLGVTFEEAERIKIEGPGGDESAEREFQQSLLSYAEPICSEIERSVDYFRSTYGGEYIKHVLLSGGSAKIPGIVNDLTQRLSVEAEIANPFKKIGYNIKTLDPATIEEIKPIATVGVGLALRKVGDK
;
A
#
# COMPACT_ATOMS: atom_id res chain seq x y z
N MET A 1 0.17 9.23 -9.81
CA MET A 1 0.47 9.90 -8.51
C MET A 1 -0.32 11.19 -8.37
N LEU A 2 -1.06 11.35 -7.29
CA LEU A 2 -1.76 12.61 -6.99
C LEU A 2 -0.74 13.66 -6.53
N ASN A 3 -0.38 14.60 -7.40
CA ASN A 3 0.56 15.66 -7.06
C ASN A 3 -0.16 16.75 -6.25
N ILE A 4 0.08 16.78 -4.93
CA ILE A 4 -0.55 17.73 -3.99
C ILE A 4 -0.27 19.19 -4.36
N LYS A 5 0.81 19.50 -5.09
CA LYS A 5 1.12 20.86 -5.55
C LYS A 5 0.02 21.44 -6.44
N ASN A 6 -0.67 20.62 -7.23
CA ASN A 6 -1.77 21.07 -8.08
C ASN A 6 -3.08 21.32 -7.33
N LEU A 7 -3.23 20.75 -6.14
CA LEU A 7 -4.40 20.94 -5.28
C LEU A 7 -4.41 22.27 -4.52
N LEU A 8 -3.24 22.84 -4.25
CA LEU A 8 -3.08 24.09 -3.49
C LEU A 8 -2.94 25.34 -4.38
N SER A 9 -2.79 25.17 -5.70
CA SER A 9 -2.62 26.27 -6.65
C SER A 9 -3.94 26.67 -7.31
N GLY A 10 -4.79 27.39 -6.60
CA GLY A 10 -5.66 28.36 -7.24
C GLY A 10 -4.80 29.46 -7.85
N GLY A 11 -4.41 29.28 -9.13
CA GLY A 11 -4.02 30.37 -10.03
C GLY A 11 -2.89 31.32 -9.65
N LYS A 12 -1.78 30.86 -9.05
CA LYS A 12 -0.51 31.60 -9.04
C LYS A 12 0.66 30.63 -9.16
N LYS A 13 1.51 30.81 -10.19
CA LYS A 13 2.82 30.16 -10.27
C LYS A 13 3.57 30.46 -8.98
N ILE A 14 3.66 29.47 -8.10
CA ILE A 14 4.55 29.54 -6.94
C ILE A 14 5.93 29.20 -7.48
N PHE A 15 6.83 30.18 -7.44
CA PHE A 15 8.25 30.02 -7.66
C PHE A 15 8.74 28.79 -6.86
N GLU A 16 9.47 27.92 -7.51
CA GLU A 16 10.31 26.93 -6.82
C GLU A 16 11.36 27.71 -6.00
N ILE A 17 11.03 27.95 -4.75
CA ILE A 17 12.04 28.38 -3.80
C ILE A 17 12.68 27.10 -3.29
N ASP A 18 13.86 26.81 -3.82
CA ASP A 18 14.78 25.79 -3.32
C ASP A 18 15.36 26.30 -1.98
N LEU A 19 14.50 26.38 -0.96
CA LEU A 19 14.82 26.95 0.36
C LEU A 19 15.54 25.97 1.28
N PHE A 20 15.72 24.71 0.85
CA PHE A 20 16.40 23.70 1.65
C PHE A 20 17.32 22.88 0.75
N GLY A 21 18.56 23.30 0.66
CA GLY A 21 19.69 22.52 0.13
C GLY A 21 19.99 21.26 0.97
N GLY A 22 18.98 20.45 1.24
CA GLY A 22 19.07 19.19 1.96
C GLY A 22 18.36 18.11 1.16
N SER A 23 19.06 17.01 0.93
CA SER A 23 18.63 15.73 0.34
C SER A 23 17.15 15.65 -0.05
N LYS A 24 16.87 15.46 -1.34
CA LYS A 24 15.51 15.26 -1.93
C LYS A 24 14.77 14.01 -1.43
N GLN A 25 15.34 13.30 -0.44
CA GLN A 25 14.78 12.07 0.11
C GLN A 25 13.67 12.35 1.09
N LEU A 26 12.56 11.66 0.91
CA LEU A 26 11.36 11.74 1.74
C LEU A 26 11.33 10.57 2.73
N ALA A 27 10.47 10.63 3.73
CA ALA A 27 10.15 9.48 4.56
C ALA A 27 8.84 8.82 4.06
N GLY A 28 8.83 7.52 3.92
CA GLY A 28 7.60 6.77 3.69
C GLY A 28 6.80 6.66 4.99
N LEU A 29 5.56 7.10 4.97
CA LEU A 29 4.64 7.05 6.10
C LEU A 29 3.41 6.24 5.71
N ASP A 30 3.42 4.96 6.05
CA ASP A 30 2.31 4.03 5.87
C ASP A 30 1.30 4.24 7.01
N ILE A 31 0.10 4.73 6.67
CA ILE A 31 -0.98 5.02 7.61
C ILE A 31 -2.07 3.95 7.46
N GLY A 32 -1.90 2.85 8.18
CA GLY A 32 -2.89 1.78 8.25
C GLY A 32 -3.94 1.99 9.34
N SER A 33 -4.96 1.13 9.38
CA SER A 33 -6.06 1.23 10.35
C SER A 33 -5.72 0.70 11.76
N SER A 34 -4.69 -0.13 11.91
CA SER A 34 -4.25 -0.66 13.22
C SER A 34 -2.90 -0.14 13.67
N SER A 35 -2.10 0.42 12.77
CA SER A 35 -0.78 0.96 13.09
C SER A 35 -0.32 1.93 12.01
N ILE A 36 0.53 2.88 12.41
CA ILE A 36 1.28 3.72 11.49
C ILE A 36 2.75 3.31 11.49
N LYS A 37 3.36 3.32 10.29
CA LYS A 37 4.75 2.89 10.10
C LYS A 37 5.53 3.97 9.38
N LEU A 38 6.79 4.09 9.72
CA LEU A 38 7.72 5.01 9.09
C LEU A 38 8.92 4.22 8.58
N ALA A 39 9.24 4.40 7.29
CA ALA A 39 10.48 3.94 6.70
C ALA A 39 11.31 5.13 6.21
N GLU A 40 12.60 5.12 6.50
CA GLU A 40 13.56 6.08 5.96
C GLU A 40 14.63 5.31 5.17
N ILE A 41 14.65 5.51 3.85
CA ILE A 41 15.64 4.95 2.95
C ILE A 41 16.64 6.04 2.59
N GLN A 42 17.91 5.68 2.59
CA GLN A 42 19.02 6.51 2.15
C GLN A 42 19.60 5.93 0.87
N GLU A 43 19.70 6.77 -0.15
CA GLU A 43 20.42 6.45 -1.37
C GLU A 43 21.93 6.62 -1.13
N THR A 44 22.70 5.62 -1.51
CA THR A 44 24.16 5.62 -1.41
C THR A 44 24.79 5.21 -2.75
N PRO A 45 26.09 5.44 -2.98
CA PRO A 45 26.75 4.96 -4.19
C PRO A 45 26.71 3.43 -4.36
N LYS A 46 26.34 2.68 -3.33
CA LYS A 46 26.24 1.20 -3.33
C LYS A 46 24.78 0.71 -3.40
N GLY A 47 23.82 1.59 -3.60
CA GLY A 47 22.40 1.28 -3.62
C GLY A 47 21.66 1.86 -2.41
N HIS A 48 20.44 1.42 -2.21
CA HIS A 48 19.54 1.88 -1.14
C HIS A 48 19.85 1.20 0.20
N ILE A 49 19.71 1.94 1.29
CA ILE A 49 19.88 1.44 2.66
C ILE A 49 18.69 1.89 3.52
N LEU A 50 18.04 0.94 4.18
CA LEU A 50 17.07 1.23 5.24
C LEU A 50 17.82 1.81 6.43
N SER A 51 17.64 3.10 6.68
CA SER A 51 18.27 3.80 7.77
C SER A 51 17.43 3.77 9.05
N ARG A 52 16.09 3.74 8.90
CA ARG A 52 15.13 3.64 10.01
C ARG A 52 13.87 2.92 9.59
N PHE A 53 13.34 2.16 10.53
CA PHE A 53 11.96 1.67 10.50
C PHE A 53 11.39 1.82 11.91
N SER A 54 10.17 2.30 12.01
CA SER A 54 9.41 2.39 13.27
C SER A 54 7.95 2.14 13.02
N GLN A 55 7.29 1.55 14.01
CA GLN A 55 5.86 1.31 14.00
C GLN A 55 5.29 1.68 15.37
N ILE A 56 4.09 2.28 15.39
CA ILE A 56 3.28 2.45 16.60
C ILE A 56 1.84 2.00 16.32
N PRO A 57 1.14 1.48 17.31
CA PRO A 57 -0.26 1.12 17.19
C PRO A 57 -1.14 2.36 17.01
N LEU A 58 -2.26 2.17 16.35
CA LEU A 58 -3.32 3.15 16.17
C LEU A 58 -4.61 2.57 16.74
N GLU A 59 -5.32 3.35 17.54
CA GLU A 59 -6.57 2.94 18.16
C GLU A 59 -7.65 2.68 17.09
N LYS A 60 -8.49 1.68 17.35
CA LYS A 60 -9.64 1.37 16.48
C LYS A 60 -10.54 2.60 16.32
N GLY A 61 -10.91 2.92 15.11
CA GLY A 61 -11.79 4.05 14.79
C GLY A 61 -11.07 5.33 14.40
N VAL A 62 -9.75 5.46 14.54
CA VAL A 62 -9.01 6.63 14.05
C VAL A 62 -9.00 6.66 12.53
N ILE A 63 -8.79 5.51 11.90
CA ILE A 63 -8.97 5.28 10.45
C ILE A 63 -10.09 4.27 10.25
N VAL A 64 -11.10 4.63 9.49
CA VAL A 64 -12.24 3.77 9.12
C VAL A 64 -12.36 3.75 7.61
N ASP A 65 -12.33 2.56 7.01
CA ASP A 65 -12.42 2.35 5.56
C ASP A 65 -11.41 3.20 4.75
N GLY A 66 -10.19 3.36 5.29
CA GLY A 66 -9.13 4.16 4.69
C GLY A 66 -9.34 5.68 4.82
N ILE A 67 -10.24 6.14 5.70
CA ILE A 67 -10.53 7.57 5.91
C ILE A 67 -10.16 7.97 7.35
N PRO A 68 -9.38 9.04 7.56
CA PRO A 68 -9.15 9.59 8.90
C PRO A 68 -10.42 10.22 9.45
N VAL A 69 -11.05 9.56 10.43
CA VAL A 69 -12.24 10.10 11.11
C VAL A 69 -11.87 10.88 12.37
N GLU A 70 -10.69 10.60 12.95
CA GLU A 70 -10.10 11.33 14.08
C GLU A 70 -8.75 11.96 13.70
N PRO A 71 -8.73 13.00 12.83
CA PRO A 71 -7.48 13.56 12.30
C PRO A 71 -6.59 14.22 13.36
N GLN A 72 -7.14 14.59 14.51
CA GLN A 72 -6.38 15.13 15.63
C GLN A 72 -5.56 14.05 16.31
N GLU A 73 -6.18 12.89 16.58
CA GLU A 73 -5.51 11.75 17.17
C GLU A 73 -4.44 11.20 16.22
N LEU A 74 -4.77 11.08 14.92
CA LEU A 74 -3.81 10.70 13.91
C LEU A 74 -2.58 11.64 13.91
N ALA A 75 -2.78 12.95 14.04
CA ALA A 75 -1.69 13.92 14.10
C ALA A 75 -0.78 13.72 15.32
N LEU A 76 -1.36 13.38 16.48
CA LEU A 76 -0.61 13.07 17.70
C LEU A 76 0.23 11.81 17.51
N LYS A 77 -0.34 10.76 16.94
CA LYS A 77 0.35 9.50 16.66
C LYS A 77 1.47 9.67 15.63
N ILE A 78 1.26 10.44 14.57
CA ILE A 78 2.32 10.76 13.61
C ILE A 78 3.49 11.46 14.33
N LYS A 79 3.21 12.44 15.18
CA LYS A 79 4.23 13.16 15.93
C LYS A 79 4.99 12.23 16.89
N GLU A 80 4.30 11.33 17.56
CA GLU A 80 4.87 10.30 18.43
C GLU A 80 5.82 9.38 17.65
N LEU A 81 5.36 8.84 16.48
CA LEU A 81 6.15 7.96 15.62
C LEU A 81 7.46 8.63 15.17
N PHE A 82 7.40 9.87 14.72
CA PHE A 82 8.61 10.59 14.32
C PHE A 82 9.56 10.87 15.49
N LYS A 83 9.02 11.15 16.68
CA LYS A 83 9.84 11.30 17.89
C LYS A 83 10.53 9.99 18.26
N GLN A 84 9.80 8.87 18.22
CA GLN A 84 10.32 7.55 18.52
C GLN A 84 11.38 7.11 17.51
N SER A 85 11.11 7.27 16.22
CA SER A 85 12.03 6.87 15.14
C SER A 85 13.31 7.71 15.09
N GLY A 86 13.29 8.93 15.63
CA GLY A 86 14.38 9.91 15.49
C GLY A 86 14.57 10.40 14.05
N CYS A 87 13.63 10.16 13.12
CA CYS A 87 13.66 10.65 11.75
C CYS A 87 13.63 12.18 11.73
N LYS A 88 14.52 12.79 10.94
CA LYS A 88 14.64 14.26 10.80
C LYS A 88 14.00 14.80 9.53
N LYS A 89 13.50 13.93 8.66
CA LYS A 89 12.84 14.33 7.42
C LYS A 89 11.55 15.09 7.74
N LYS A 90 11.29 16.16 6.99
CA LYS A 90 10.06 16.95 7.11
C LYS A 90 9.04 16.62 6.03
N GLY A 91 9.51 16.22 4.85
CA GLY A 91 8.67 15.75 3.76
C GLY A 91 8.34 14.27 3.93
N VAL A 92 7.09 13.92 3.70
CA VAL A 92 6.59 12.54 3.75
C VAL A 92 5.87 12.16 2.48
N VAL A 93 5.94 10.88 2.16
CA VAL A 93 5.11 10.21 1.16
C VAL A 93 4.12 9.34 1.90
N ILE A 94 2.85 9.45 1.55
CA ILE A 94 1.78 8.59 2.07
C ILE A 94 1.06 7.89 0.94
N SER A 95 0.23 6.91 1.26
CA SER A 95 -0.65 6.24 0.30
C SER A 95 -2.11 6.25 0.75
N LEU A 96 -2.99 6.06 -0.23
CA LEU A 96 -4.40 5.78 -0.07
C LEU A 96 -4.68 4.34 -0.47
N SER A 97 -5.75 3.75 0.08
CA SER A 97 -6.20 2.39 -0.26
C SER A 97 -7.70 2.21 -0.04
N GLY A 98 -8.22 1.06 -0.50
CA GLY A 98 -9.61 0.70 -0.34
C GLY A 98 -10.57 1.68 -1.03
N HIS A 99 -11.66 2.00 -0.34
CA HIS A 99 -12.69 2.90 -0.88
C HIS A 99 -12.28 4.37 -1.03
N SER A 100 -11.08 4.73 -0.52
CA SER A 100 -10.54 6.09 -0.59
C SER A 100 -10.02 6.46 -1.98
N VAL A 101 -9.72 5.46 -2.81
CA VAL A 101 -9.11 5.64 -4.13
C VAL A 101 -9.77 4.73 -5.16
N ILE A 102 -9.87 5.22 -6.38
CA ILE A 102 -10.29 4.45 -7.55
C ILE A 102 -9.14 4.39 -8.52
N ILE A 103 -8.80 3.18 -8.95
CA ILE A 103 -7.80 2.90 -9.98
C ILE A 103 -8.53 2.26 -11.15
N LYS A 104 -8.39 2.83 -12.35
CA LYS A 104 -9.07 2.32 -13.54
C LYS A 104 -8.16 2.32 -14.75
N LYS A 105 -8.01 1.16 -15.38
CA LYS A 105 -7.35 1.04 -16.67
C LYS A 105 -8.36 1.39 -17.78
N VAL A 106 -7.96 2.28 -18.67
CA VAL A 106 -8.77 2.79 -19.79
C VAL A 106 -7.91 2.83 -21.05
N ASN A 107 -8.50 2.53 -22.19
CA ASN A 107 -7.82 2.61 -23.47
C ASN A 107 -8.18 3.93 -24.15
N PHE A 108 -7.17 4.66 -24.60
CA PHE A 108 -7.31 5.89 -25.37
C PHE A 108 -6.67 5.73 -26.75
N PRO A 109 -7.11 6.48 -27.79
CA PRO A 109 -6.34 6.60 -29.02
C PRO A 109 -4.91 7.05 -28.72
N THR A 110 -3.94 6.59 -29.50
CA THR A 110 -2.54 7.01 -29.34
C THR A 110 -2.42 8.51 -29.57
N MET A 111 -1.93 9.24 -28.58
CA MET A 111 -1.70 10.68 -28.58
C MET A 111 -0.55 11.03 -27.63
N ASP A 112 -0.08 12.28 -27.64
CA ASP A 112 0.91 12.71 -26.67
C ASP A 112 0.30 12.96 -25.26
N GLU A 113 1.17 13.11 -24.25
CA GLU A 113 0.73 13.23 -22.86
C GLU A 113 -0.07 14.52 -22.61
N ASP A 114 0.25 15.62 -23.31
CA ASP A 114 -0.43 16.91 -23.13
C ASP A 114 -1.85 16.84 -23.74
N GLU A 115 -2.00 16.24 -24.92
CA GLU A 115 -3.28 15.97 -25.55
C GLU A 115 -4.15 15.05 -24.67
N LEU A 116 -3.53 13.99 -24.11
CA LEU A 116 -4.24 13.09 -23.22
C LEU A 116 -4.68 13.79 -21.93
N ARG A 117 -3.86 14.68 -21.40
CA ARG A 117 -4.17 15.46 -20.18
C ARG A 117 -5.39 16.34 -20.39
N ASP A 118 -5.48 17.01 -21.54
CA ASP A 118 -6.64 17.84 -21.88
C ASP A 118 -7.88 16.97 -22.11
N LEU A 119 -7.74 15.84 -22.81
CA LEU A 119 -8.84 14.90 -23.05
C LEU A 119 -9.38 14.32 -21.74
N ILE A 120 -8.52 13.86 -20.84
CA ILE A 120 -8.96 13.31 -19.55
C ILE A 120 -9.65 14.39 -18.71
N LYS A 121 -9.17 15.64 -18.74
CA LYS A 121 -9.81 16.75 -18.02
C LYS A 121 -11.27 16.95 -18.45
N ASP A 122 -11.55 16.83 -19.73
CA ASP A 122 -12.89 17.00 -20.27
C ASP A 122 -13.76 15.74 -20.12
N GLU A 123 -13.17 14.57 -20.12
CA GLU A 123 -13.85 13.29 -20.21
C GLU A 123 -13.78 12.40 -18.96
N ALA A 124 -13.02 12.79 -17.91
CA ALA A 124 -12.81 11.96 -16.72
C ALA A 124 -14.12 11.45 -16.10
N GLY A 125 -15.20 12.25 -16.14
CA GLY A 125 -16.51 11.85 -15.66
C GLY A 125 -17.15 10.67 -16.42
N LYS A 126 -16.67 10.33 -17.64
CA LYS A 126 -17.13 9.15 -18.38
C LYS A 126 -16.50 7.84 -17.84
N TYR A 127 -15.33 7.97 -17.24
CA TYR A 127 -14.53 6.82 -16.79
C TYR A 127 -14.57 6.60 -15.29
N LEU A 128 -14.82 7.66 -14.52
CA LEU A 128 -14.81 7.63 -13.06
C LEU A 128 -16.24 7.67 -12.50
N PRO A 129 -16.58 6.84 -11.50
CA PRO A 129 -17.92 6.71 -10.95
C PRO A 129 -18.22 7.78 -9.90
N PHE A 130 -18.03 9.05 -10.25
CA PHE A 130 -18.32 10.17 -9.37
C PHE A 130 -19.34 11.10 -10.03
N ASP A 131 -20.39 11.46 -9.30
CA ASP A 131 -21.41 12.39 -9.77
C ASP A 131 -20.89 13.84 -9.86
N ASN A 132 -19.95 14.21 -8.99
CA ASN A 132 -19.34 15.53 -8.93
C ASN A 132 -17.83 15.45 -9.11
N MET A 133 -17.34 15.70 -10.31
CA MET A 133 -15.92 15.69 -10.64
C MET A 133 -15.14 16.86 -10.01
N GLU A 134 -15.79 17.97 -9.64
CA GLU A 134 -15.13 19.09 -8.94
C GLU A 134 -14.64 18.69 -7.54
N ALA A 135 -15.31 17.71 -6.90
CA ALA A 135 -14.93 17.18 -5.61
C ALA A 135 -13.86 16.06 -5.68
N VAL A 136 -13.38 15.75 -6.89
CA VAL A 136 -12.42 14.67 -7.13
C VAL A 136 -11.08 15.25 -7.57
N SER A 137 -10.00 14.65 -7.09
CA SER A 137 -8.66 14.80 -7.62
C SER A 137 -8.29 13.53 -8.35
N TYR A 138 -7.71 13.66 -9.53
CA TYR A 138 -7.27 12.53 -10.33
C TYR A 138 -5.93 12.82 -10.99
N ASP A 139 -5.22 11.76 -11.34
CA ASP A 139 -3.99 11.76 -12.13
C ASP A 139 -3.99 10.53 -13.03
N PHE A 140 -3.08 10.46 -13.99
CA PHE A 140 -2.99 9.34 -14.91
C PHE A 140 -1.55 8.97 -15.23
N GLN A 141 -1.36 7.74 -15.69
CA GLN A 141 -0.10 7.24 -16.20
C GLN A 141 -0.35 6.45 -17.48
N ILE A 142 0.43 6.73 -18.52
CA ILE A 142 0.47 5.94 -19.76
C ILE A 142 1.27 4.68 -19.49
N LEU A 143 0.67 3.50 -19.72
CA LEU A 143 1.36 2.21 -19.56
C LEU A 143 2.11 1.78 -20.83
N GLY A 144 1.68 2.27 -21.99
CA GLY A 144 2.26 1.93 -23.29
C GLY A 144 1.20 1.67 -24.35
N GLU A 145 1.62 1.13 -25.50
CA GLU A 145 0.72 0.72 -26.57
C GLU A 145 -0.17 -0.44 -26.13
N ASN A 146 -1.44 -0.42 -26.58
CA ASN A 146 -2.35 -1.51 -26.28
C ASN A 146 -1.97 -2.77 -27.05
N GLU A 147 -1.85 -3.89 -26.37
CA GLU A 147 -1.40 -5.18 -26.93
C GLU A 147 -2.30 -5.70 -28.07
N PHE A 148 -3.60 -5.37 -28.04
CA PHE A 148 -4.58 -5.84 -29.01
C PHE A 148 -4.91 -4.83 -30.13
N ASN A 149 -4.58 -3.55 -29.90
CA ASN A 149 -4.86 -2.49 -30.87
C ASN A 149 -3.74 -1.43 -30.86
N PRO A 150 -2.81 -1.46 -31.82
CA PRO A 150 -1.66 -0.53 -31.88
C PRO A 150 -2.06 0.94 -32.10
N ASN A 151 -3.32 1.23 -32.45
CA ASN A 151 -3.84 2.60 -32.53
C ASN A 151 -4.37 3.12 -31.18
N GLN A 152 -4.24 2.32 -30.13
CA GLN A 152 -4.65 2.69 -28.78
C GLN A 152 -3.46 2.57 -27.81
N MET A 153 -3.55 3.29 -26.72
CA MET A 153 -2.64 3.20 -25.58
C MET A 153 -3.42 2.86 -24.32
N ASP A 154 -2.80 2.09 -23.46
CA ASP A 154 -3.29 1.74 -22.13
C ASP A 154 -2.93 2.85 -21.15
N VAL A 155 -3.90 3.32 -20.40
CA VAL A 155 -3.73 4.38 -19.41
C VAL A 155 -4.37 3.95 -18.11
N ILE A 156 -3.66 4.12 -17.01
CA ILE A 156 -4.24 4.05 -15.66
C ILE A 156 -4.68 5.45 -15.24
N ILE A 157 -5.92 5.58 -14.81
CA ILE A 157 -6.44 6.77 -14.14
C ILE A 157 -6.61 6.44 -12.66
N VAL A 158 -6.07 7.30 -11.80
CA VAL A 158 -6.21 7.22 -10.35
C VAL A 158 -7.00 8.41 -9.86
N ALA A 159 -8.00 8.18 -9.02
CA ALA A 159 -8.86 9.24 -8.52
C ALA A 159 -9.20 9.06 -7.04
N ALA A 160 -9.22 10.16 -6.31
CA ALA A 160 -9.63 10.19 -4.90
C ALA A 160 -10.46 11.45 -4.61
N LYS A 161 -11.34 11.39 -3.61
CA LYS A 161 -12.10 12.56 -3.15
C LYS A 161 -11.18 13.58 -2.49
N LYS A 162 -11.36 14.84 -2.81
CA LYS A 162 -10.56 15.95 -2.26
C LYS A 162 -10.68 16.09 -0.75
N ASP A 163 -11.82 15.74 -0.16
CA ASP A 163 -12.03 15.76 1.29
C ASP A 163 -11.15 14.73 2.01
N ILE A 164 -11.01 13.53 1.46
CA ILE A 164 -10.12 12.49 2.00
C ILE A 164 -8.66 12.96 1.94
N ILE A 165 -8.22 13.45 0.77
CA ILE A 165 -6.88 14.01 0.59
C ILE A 165 -6.62 15.14 1.59
N SER A 166 -7.59 16.04 1.77
CA SER A 166 -7.50 17.17 2.68
C SER A 166 -7.42 16.72 4.14
N SER A 167 -8.16 15.66 4.53
CA SER A 167 -8.14 15.11 5.88
C SER A 167 -6.75 14.55 6.25
N TYR A 168 -6.14 13.75 5.37
CA TYR A 168 -4.76 13.27 5.56
C TYR A 168 -3.76 14.41 5.59
N THR A 169 -3.87 15.34 4.63
CA THR A 169 -2.99 16.52 4.54
C THR A 169 -3.04 17.34 5.83
N ALA A 170 -4.23 17.62 6.35
CA ALA A 170 -4.42 18.38 7.58
C ALA A 170 -3.82 17.68 8.80
N ALA A 171 -3.98 16.37 8.94
CA ALA A 171 -3.41 15.58 10.03
C ALA A 171 -1.87 15.62 10.01
N ILE A 172 -1.25 15.43 8.84
CA ILE A 172 0.20 15.44 8.66
C ILE A 172 0.76 16.84 8.93
N GLN A 173 0.14 17.89 8.41
CA GLN A 173 0.56 19.28 8.64
C GLN A 173 0.42 19.67 10.12
N ARG A 174 -0.64 19.24 10.79
CA ARG A 174 -0.84 19.46 12.24
C ARG A 174 0.23 18.76 13.08
N ALA A 175 0.72 17.59 12.61
CA ALA A 175 1.86 16.89 13.22
C ALA A 175 3.21 17.64 13.01
N GLY A 176 3.27 18.64 12.11
CA GLY A 176 4.46 19.42 11.80
C GLY A 176 5.29 18.87 10.64
N TYR A 177 4.67 18.09 9.74
CA TYR A 177 5.29 17.50 8.55
C TYR A 177 4.60 17.96 7.27
N LEU A 178 5.24 17.71 6.12
CA LEU A 178 4.78 18.15 4.81
C LEU A 178 4.44 16.92 3.96
N PRO A 179 3.17 16.68 3.62
CA PRO A 179 2.82 15.65 2.65
C PRO A 179 3.27 16.13 1.26
N MET A 180 4.28 15.47 0.72
CA MET A 180 4.90 15.82 -0.55
C MET A 180 4.31 15.03 -1.71
N ILE A 181 4.01 13.76 -1.48
CA ILE A 181 3.44 12.82 -2.44
C ILE A 181 2.32 12.06 -1.75
N MET A 182 1.22 11.85 -2.47
CA MET A 182 0.15 10.95 -2.10
C MET A 182 0.03 9.88 -3.19
N ASP A 183 0.38 8.67 -2.82
CA ASP A 183 0.42 7.50 -3.68
C ASP A 183 -0.79 6.59 -3.39
N VAL A 184 -0.76 5.37 -3.87
CA VAL A 184 -1.69 4.30 -3.51
C VAL A 184 -0.91 3.07 -3.06
N ASP A 185 -1.47 2.26 -2.15
CA ASP A 185 -0.78 1.10 -1.59
C ASP A 185 -0.29 0.14 -2.67
N SER A 186 -1.10 -0.09 -3.71
CA SER A 186 -0.74 -0.98 -4.82
C SER A 186 0.51 -0.51 -5.57
N PHE A 187 0.68 0.81 -5.80
CA PHE A 187 1.85 1.34 -6.49
C PHE A 187 3.08 1.46 -5.57
N ALA A 188 2.86 1.65 -4.27
CA ALA A 188 3.95 1.53 -3.30
C ALA A 188 4.49 0.09 -3.26
N LEU A 189 3.62 -0.93 -3.31
CA LEU A 189 4.02 -2.33 -3.43
C LEU A 189 4.75 -2.63 -4.75
N GLU A 190 4.29 -2.06 -5.86
CA GLU A 190 4.95 -2.13 -7.18
C GLU A 190 6.37 -1.56 -7.08
N THR A 191 6.56 -0.35 -6.57
CA THR A 191 7.88 0.27 -6.38
C THR A 191 8.80 -0.57 -5.48
N MET A 192 8.26 -1.17 -4.40
CA MET A 192 9.01 -2.08 -3.56
C MET A 192 9.42 -3.34 -4.33
N TYR A 193 8.54 -3.88 -5.19
CA TYR A 193 8.83 -5.05 -6.03
C TYR A 193 9.90 -4.75 -7.06
N GLU A 194 9.78 -3.67 -7.83
CA GLU A 194 10.74 -3.24 -8.84
C GLU A 194 12.16 -3.07 -8.26
N GLU A 195 12.28 -2.50 -7.07
CA GLU A 195 13.58 -2.32 -6.42
C GLU A 195 14.22 -3.63 -5.97
N ASN A 196 13.44 -4.60 -5.50
CA ASN A 196 13.96 -5.76 -4.79
C ASN A 196 13.96 -7.07 -5.59
N TYR A 197 13.15 -7.17 -6.65
CA TYR A 197 12.97 -8.40 -7.41
C TYR A 197 13.43 -8.21 -8.85
N GLU A 198 13.83 -9.32 -9.47
CA GLU A 198 14.13 -9.37 -10.90
C GLU A 198 12.91 -9.93 -11.62
N TYR A 199 12.58 -9.38 -12.77
CA TYR A 199 11.44 -9.79 -13.59
C TYR A 199 11.75 -9.58 -15.07
N GLU A 200 11.10 -10.36 -15.93
CA GLU A 200 11.15 -10.21 -17.38
C GLU A 200 9.92 -9.43 -17.87
N GLU A 201 9.99 -8.83 -19.05
CA GLU A 201 8.95 -7.97 -19.63
C GLU A 201 7.55 -8.63 -19.68
N ASN A 202 7.48 -9.93 -19.92
CA ASN A 202 6.22 -10.68 -20.00
C ASN A 202 5.90 -11.48 -18.73
N GLU A 203 6.69 -11.32 -17.68
CA GLU A 203 6.51 -12.04 -16.43
C GLU A 203 5.45 -11.39 -15.56
N MET A 204 4.57 -12.21 -14.99
CA MET A 204 3.55 -11.74 -14.06
C MET A 204 3.89 -12.07 -12.62
N ALA A 205 3.71 -11.07 -11.75
CA ALA A 205 3.76 -11.21 -10.30
C ALA A 205 2.44 -10.79 -9.67
N LEU A 206 2.02 -11.50 -8.63
CA LEU A 206 0.86 -11.19 -7.82
C LEU A 206 1.32 -10.71 -6.45
N LEU A 207 1.05 -9.47 -6.14
CA LEU A 207 1.33 -8.87 -4.83
C LEU A 207 0.04 -8.82 -4.02
N ILE A 208 0.06 -9.40 -2.83
CA ILE A 208 -1.08 -9.44 -1.92
C ILE A 208 -0.67 -8.80 -0.60
N ASN A 209 -1.34 -7.73 -0.19
CA ASN A 209 -1.11 -7.09 1.09
C ASN A 209 -2.34 -7.26 1.98
N ILE A 210 -2.23 -8.12 3.01
CA ILE A 210 -3.32 -8.39 3.94
C ILE A 210 -3.13 -7.53 5.18
N GLY A 211 -3.73 -6.35 5.16
CA GLY A 211 -3.71 -5.38 6.25
C GLY A 211 -4.63 -5.74 7.42
N ALA A 212 -4.96 -4.76 8.24
CA ALA A 212 -5.94 -4.93 9.33
C ALA A 212 -7.38 -4.77 8.82
N SER A 213 -7.69 -3.76 8.01
CA SER A 213 -9.05 -3.51 7.49
C SER A 213 -9.19 -3.74 6.00
N ILE A 214 -8.11 -3.72 5.24
CA ILE A 214 -8.11 -3.79 3.79
C ILE A 214 -7.10 -4.84 3.33
N THR A 215 -7.50 -5.63 2.34
CA THR A 215 -6.61 -6.49 1.56
C THR A 215 -6.48 -5.90 0.16
N ASN A 216 -5.24 -5.65 -0.27
CA ASN A 216 -4.93 -5.17 -1.61
C ASN A 216 -4.40 -6.33 -2.46
N ILE A 217 -4.86 -6.42 -3.68
CA ILE A 217 -4.35 -7.31 -4.72
C ILE A 217 -3.82 -6.44 -5.85
N ASN A 218 -2.59 -6.71 -6.28
CA ASN A 218 -1.97 -6.04 -7.41
C ASN A 218 -1.29 -7.09 -8.30
N VAL A 219 -1.70 -7.18 -9.55
CA VAL A 219 -1.03 -8.01 -10.56
C VAL A 219 -0.16 -7.12 -11.42
N LEU A 220 1.11 -7.47 -11.47
CA LEU A 220 2.12 -6.81 -12.29
C LEU A 220 2.41 -7.64 -13.53
N LYS A 221 2.70 -6.98 -14.67
CA LYS A 221 3.29 -7.57 -15.88
C LYS A 221 4.50 -6.72 -16.26
N GLY A 222 5.66 -7.34 -16.38
CA GLY A 222 6.90 -6.61 -16.65
C GLY A 222 7.21 -5.52 -15.62
N GLY A 223 6.85 -5.74 -14.35
CA GLY A 223 7.02 -4.77 -13.27
C GLY A 223 5.86 -3.76 -13.10
N ALA A 224 5.04 -3.52 -14.13
CA ALA A 224 3.97 -2.52 -14.09
C ALA A 224 2.61 -3.11 -13.67
N SER A 225 1.82 -2.36 -12.88
CA SER A 225 0.48 -2.76 -12.46
C SER A 225 -0.49 -2.82 -13.65
N ILE A 226 -1.11 -3.99 -13.86
CA ILE A 226 -2.13 -4.20 -14.90
C ILE A 226 -3.51 -4.47 -14.32
N PHE A 227 -3.59 -4.90 -13.07
CA PHE A 227 -4.85 -5.14 -12.37
C PHE A 227 -4.68 -4.87 -10.88
N THR A 228 -5.58 -4.11 -10.31
CA THR A 228 -5.65 -3.84 -8.86
C THR A 228 -7.04 -4.12 -8.34
N ARG A 229 -7.13 -4.66 -7.13
CA ARG A 229 -8.40 -4.85 -6.43
C ARG A 229 -8.20 -4.75 -4.93
N ASP A 230 -9.04 -3.96 -4.28
CA ASP A 230 -9.09 -3.83 -2.84
C ASP A 230 -10.42 -4.38 -2.30
N PHE A 231 -10.37 -4.98 -1.11
CA PHE A 231 -11.57 -5.42 -0.40
C PHE A 231 -11.39 -5.37 1.12
N THR A 232 -12.50 -5.34 1.86
CA THR A 232 -12.53 -5.09 3.31
C THR A 232 -12.44 -6.34 4.19
N LEU A 233 -12.32 -7.55 3.61
CA LEU A 233 -11.99 -8.75 4.37
C LEU A 233 -10.48 -8.78 4.63
N ALA A 234 -10.08 -8.61 5.89
CA ALA A 234 -8.68 -8.48 6.30
C ALA A 234 -8.51 -8.91 7.77
N GLY A 235 -7.40 -8.58 8.41
CA GLY A 235 -7.05 -9.02 9.76
C GLY A 235 -8.11 -8.76 10.83
N ASN A 236 -8.89 -7.68 10.72
CA ASN A 236 -9.96 -7.37 11.68
C ASN A 236 -11.10 -8.40 11.64
N SER A 237 -11.41 -8.99 10.50
CA SER A 237 -12.42 -10.06 10.43
C SER A 237 -12.02 -11.30 11.23
N ILE A 238 -10.72 -11.60 11.30
CA ILE A 238 -10.18 -12.67 12.15
C ILE A 238 -10.30 -12.30 13.62
N THR A 239 -9.96 -11.06 13.98
CA THR A 239 -10.12 -10.55 15.36
C THR A 239 -11.56 -10.62 15.81
N GLU A 240 -12.52 -10.24 14.95
CA GLU A 240 -13.96 -10.33 15.22
C GLU A 240 -14.45 -11.78 15.36
N ALA A 241 -13.88 -12.70 14.60
CA ALA A 241 -14.20 -14.14 14.75
C ALA A 241 -13.71 -14.67 16.11
N ILE A 242 -12.50 -14.30 16.55
CA ILE A 242 -11.95 -14.63 17.87
C ILE A 242 -12.81 -13.99 18.98
N GLN A 243 -13.12 -12.69 18.85
CA GLN A 243 -13.97 -11.94 19.78
C GLN A 243 -15.31 -12.65 19.99
N LYS A 244 -15.97 -13.03 18.91
CA LYS A 244 -17.25 -13.73 18.95
C LYS A 244 -17.15 -15.11 19.58
N LYS A 245 -16.08 -15.86 19.28
CA LYS A 245 -15.88 -17.22 19.81
C LYS A 245 -15.57 -17.22 21.30
N LEU A 246 -14.74 -16.27 21.77
CA LEU A 246 -14.27 -16.23 23.15
C LEU A 246 -15.10 -15.32 24.06
N GLY A 247 -15.96 -14.44 23.49
CA GLY A 247 -16.76 -13.48 24.26
C GLY A 247 -15.93 -12.39 24.94
N VAL A 248 -14.79 -12.02 24.37
CA VAL A 248 -13.84 -11.01 24.88
C VAL A 248 -14.01 -9.67 24.17
N THR A 249 -13.29 -8.62 24.58
CA THR A 249 -13.26 -7.35 23.84
C THR A 249 -12.47 -7.49 22.54
N PHE A 250 -12.60 -6.52 21.63
CA PHE A 250 -11.85 -6.52 20.37
C PHE A 250 -10.33 -6.43 20.63
N GLU A 251 -9.92 -5.59 21.57
CA GLU A 251 -8.53 -5.38 21.95
C GLU A 251 -7.92 -6.66 22.54
N GLU A 252 -8.68 -7.37 23.37
CA GLU A 252 -8.24 -8.65 23.91
C GLU A 252 -8.18 -9.74 22.82
N ALA A 253 -9.13 -9.77 21.91
CA ALA A 253 -9.11 -10.68 20.76
C ALA A 253 -7.92 -10.39 19.83
N GLU A 254 -7.59 -9.12 19.60
CA GLU A 254 -6.42 -8.71 18.81
C GLU A 254 -5.12 -9.13 19.50
N ARG A 255 -5.02 -8.94 20.80
CA ARG A 255 -3.87 -9.42 21.59
C ARG A 255 -3.71 -10.94 21.49
N ILE A 256 -4.82 -11.69 21.66
CA ILE A 256 -4.82 -13.15 21.53
C ILE A 256 -4.41 -13.57 20.10
N LYS A 257 -4.89 -12.87 19.07
CA LYS A 257 -4.50 -13.15 17.68
C LYS A 257 -3.00 -13.04 17.46
N ILE A 258 -2.35 -12.04 18.07
CA ILE A 258 -0.94 -11.71 17.88
C ILE A 258 -0.03 -12.55 18.78
N GLU A 259 -0.37 -12.68 20.06
CA GLU A 259 0.47 -13.27 21.10
C GLU A 259 0.12 -14.73 21.41
N GLY A 260 -1.01 -15.22 20.90
CA GLY A 260 -1.57 -16.51 21.28
C GLY A 260 -2.46 -16.43 22.54
N PRO A 261 -3.22 -17.50 22.82
CA PRO A 261 -4.16 -17.55 23.96
C PRO A 261 -3.44 -17.75 25.29
N GLY A 262 -2.13 -18.06 25.26
CA GLY A 262 -1.41 -18.56 26.41
C GLY A 262 -1.79 -20.02 26.74
N GLY A 263 -0.97 -20.70 27.51
CA GLY A 263 -1.19 -22.10 27.90
C GLY A 263 -0.04 -23.02 27.52
N ASP A 264 -0.33 -24.30 27.30
CA ASP A 264 0.65 -25.28 26.88
C ASP A 264 0.79 -25.35 25.35
N GLU A 265 1.78 -26.09 24.85
CA GLU A 265 2.03 -26.25 23.42
C GLU A 265 0.83 -26.83 22.63
N SER A 266 -0.04 -27.59 23.28
CA SER A 266 -1.23 -28.18 22.63
C SER A 266 -2.27 -27.11 22.36
N ALA A 267 -2.53 -26.23 23.34
CA ALA A 267 -3.45 -25.10 23.22
C ALA A 267 -2.96 -24.13 22.13
N GLU A 268 -1.66 -23.88 22.09
CA GLU A 268 -1.07 -23.01 21.06
C GLU A 268 -1.23 -23.59 19.64
N ARG A 269 -0.97 -24.89 19.44
CA ARG A 269 -1.15 -25.55 18.14
C ARG A 269 -2.61 -25.55 17.68
N GLU A 270 -3.55 -25.82 18.57
CA GLU A 270 -4.98 -25.78 18.27
C GLU A 270 -5.43 -24.37 17.89
N PHE A 271 -4.91 -23.36 18.60
CA PHE A 271 -5.19 -21.97 18.29
C PHE A 271 -4.64 -21.56 16.92
N GLN A 272 -3.41 -21.93 16.57
CA GLN A 272 -2.82 -21.64 15.26
C GLN A 272 -3.63 -22.26 14.11
N GLN A 273 -4.13 -23.49 14.26
CA GLN A 273 -5.03 -24.10 13.30
C GLN A 273 -6.36 -23.34 13.19
N SER A 274 -6.88 -22.85 14.32
CA SER A 274 -8.09 -22.04 14.35
C SER A 274 -7.89 -20.68 13.65
N LEU A 275 -6.72 -20.04 13.78
CA LEU A 275 -6.38 -18.79 13.09
C LEU A 275 -6.48 -18.93 11.57
N LEU A 276 -5.93 -20.01 11.01
CA LEU A 276 -6.04 -20.28 9.57
C LEU A 276 -7.50 -20.47 9.14
N SER A 277 -8.30 -21.17 9.95
CA SER A 277 -9.74 -21.31 9.70
C SER A 277 -10.49 -19.98 9.70
N TYR A 278 -10.10 -19.04 10.56
CA TYR A 278 -10.68 -17.68 10.56
C TYR A 278 -10.21 -16.83 9.36
N ALA A 279 -9.05 -17.15 8.79
CA ALA A 279 -8.54 -16.49 7.58
C ALA A 279 -9.17 -17.04 6.29
N GLU A 280 -9.90 -18.14 6.34
CA GLU A 280 -10.51 -18.80 5.19
C GLU A 280 -11.33 -17.85 4.29
N PRO A 281 -12.21 -16.94 4.81
CA PRO A 281 -12.94 -15.98 3.98
C PRO A 281 -12.03 -15.04 3.20
N ILE A 282 -10.88 -14.66 3.78
CA ILE A 282 -9.88 -13.80 3.12
C ILE A 282 -9.22 -14.58 1.97
N CYS A 283 -8.77 -15.81 2.23
CA CYS A 283 -8.14 -16.66 1.24
C CYS A 283 -9.09 -16.97 0.06
N SER A 284 -10.36 -17.23 0.34
CA SER A 284 -11.39 -17.43 -0.69
C SER A 284 -11.67 -16.19 -1.53
N GLU A 285 -11.63 -14.98 -0.94
CA GLU A 285 -11.80 -13.75 -1.71
C GLU A 285 -10.57 -13.43 -2.56
N ILE A 286 -9.36 -13.74 -2.08
CA ILE A 286 -8.13 -13.67 -2.87
C ILE A 286 -8.23 -14.61 -4.08
N GLU A 287 -8.59 -15.88 -3.87
CA GLU A 287 -8.76 -16.89 -4.93
C GLU A 287 -9.76 -16.39 -6.00
N ARG A 288 -10.96 -15.96 -5.58
CA ARG A 288 -11.98 -15.39 -6.49
C ARG A 288 -11.48 -14.18 -7.28
N SER A 289 -10.67 -13.34 -6.67
CA SER A 289 -10.10 -12.16 -7.32
C SER A 289 -9.09 -12.54 -8.40
N VAL A 290 -8.26 -13.55 -8.11
CA VAL A 290 -7.28 -14.08 -9.06
C VAL A 290 -7.97 -14.83 -10.21
N ASP A 291 -9.02 -15.59 -9.93
CA ASP A 291 -9.81 -16.27 -10.96
C ASP A 291 -10.55 -15.28 -11.87
N TYR A 292 -11.07 -14.20 -11.31
CA TYR A 292 -11.63 -13.10 -12.09
C TYR A 292 -10.56 -12.48 -13.00
N PHE A 293 -9.38 -12.18 -12.47
CA PHE A 293 -8.26 -11.70 -13.27
C PHE A 293 -7.92 -12.65 -14.41
N ARG A 294 -7.70 -13.94 -14.11
CA ARG A 294 -7.37 -14.97 -15.11
C ARG A 294 -8.42 -15.08 -16.21
N SER A 295 -9.70 -15.03 -15.86
CA SER A 295 -10.80 -15.12 -16.83
C SER A 295 -10.93 -13.88 -17.69
N THR A 296 -10.57 -12.69 -17.18
CA THR A 296 -10.75 -11.42 -17.87
C THR A 296 -9.54 -11.06 -18.74
N TYR A 297 -8.34 -11.41 -18.29
CA TYR A 297 -7.06 -11.03 -18.92
C TYR A 297 -6.35 -12.18 -19.65
N GLY A 298 -7.04 -13.30 -19.91
CA GLY A 298 -6.57 -14.34 -20.82
C GLY A 298 -5.71 -15.43 -20.19
N GLY A 299 -5.79 -15.63 -18.88
CA GLY A 299 -5.20 -16.81 -18.21
C GLY A 299 -3.67 -16.87 -18.20
N GLU A 300 -3.00 -15.72 -18.36
CA GLU A 300 -1.55 -15.63 -18.33
C GLU A 300 -0.98 -16.16 -17.01
N TYR A 301 0.21 -16.75 -17.06
CA TYR A 301 0.82 -17.45 -15.95
C TYR A 301 1.44 -16.48 -14.94
N ILE A 302 0.90 -16.47 -13.72
CA ILE A 302 1.50 -15.77 -12.58
C ILE A 302 2.68 -16.62 -12.10
N LYS A 303 3.89 -16.06 -12.12
CA LYS A 303 5.12 -16.76 -11.74
C LYS A 303 5.44 -16.63 -10.24
N HIS A 304 5.14 -15.47 -9.66
CA HIS A 304 5.43 -15.16 -8.26
C HIS A 304 4.17 -14.69 -7.54
N VAL A 305 3.97 -15.18 -6.32
CA VAL A 305 2.94 -14.68 -5.40
C VAL A 305 3.64 -14.20 -4.13
N LEU A 306 3.56 -12.90 -3.88
CA LEU A 306 4.20 -12.26 -2.73
C LEU A 306 3.15 -11.77 -1.74
N LEU A 307 3.24 -12.28 -0.50
CA LEU A 307 2.35 -11.91 0.60
C LEU A 307 2.99 -10.88 1.51
N SER A 308 2.26 -9.84 1.83
CA SER A 308 2.67 -8.78 2.76
C SER A 308 1.52 -8.38 3.69
N GLY A 309 1.78 -7.45 4.60
CA GLY A 309 0.84 -7.02 5.62
C GLY A 309 0.93 -7.84 6.91
N GLY A 310 0.31 -7.34 7.97
CA GLY A 310 0.35 -7.98 9.29
C GLY A 310 -0.24 -9.37 9.32
N SER A 311 -1.32 -9.58 8.56
CA SER A 311 -2.03 -10.86 8.51
C SER A 311 -1.33 -11.92 7.64
N ALA A 312 -0.33 -11.55 6.85
CA ALA A 312 0.53 -12.51 6.15
C ALA A 312 1.36 -13.38 7.13
N LYS A 313 1.47 -12.95 8.39
CA LYS A 313 2.15 -13.70 9.47
C LYS A 313 1.31 -14.85 10.03
N ILE A 314 0.05 -15.01 9.64
CA ILE A 314 -0.82 -16.10 10.12
C ILE A 314 -0.20 -17.45 9.74
N PRO A 315 0.01 -18.35 10.70
CA PRO A 315 0.60 -19.65 10.43
C PRO A 315 -0.21 -20.44 9.40
N GLY A 316 0.48 -20.91 8.35
CA GLY A 316 -0.12 -21.72 7.29
C GLY A 316 -0.76 -20.94 6.14
N ILE A 317 -0.96 -19.62 6.24
CA ILE A 317 -1.63 -18.83 5.18
C ILE A 317 -0.87 -18.87 3.84
N VAL A 318 0.46 -18.87 3.88
CA VAL A 318 1.30 -18.99 2.68
C VAL A 318 1.05 -20.32 1.97
N ASN A 319 1.03 -21.41 2.72
CA ASN A 319 0.79 -22.75 2.18
C ASN A 319 -0.64 -22.91 1.64
N ASP A 320 -1.64 -22.37 2.34
CA ASP A 320 -3.04 -22.37 1.90
C ASP A 320 -3.20 -21.62 0.58
N LEU A 321 -2.64 -20.42 0.47
CA LEU A 321 -2.69 -19.66 -0.77
C LEU A 321 -1.87 -20.29 -1.91
N THR A 322 -0.72 -20.93 -1.62
CA THR A 322 0.02 -21.71 -2.61
C THR A 322 -0.86 -22.82 -3.22
N GLN A 323 -1.60 -23.55 -2.39
CA GLN A 323 -2.49 -24.62 -2.85
C GLN A 323 -3.67 -24.08 -3.66
N ARG A 324 -4.37 -23.05 -3.16
CA ARG A 324 -5.53 -22.43 -3.82
C ARG A 324 -5.18 -21.83 -5.17
N LEU A 325 -4.09 -21.07 -5.22
CA LEU A 325 -3.68 -20.36 -6.43
C LEU A 325 -2.91 -21.25 -7.42
N SER A 326 -2.45 -22.42 -6.98
CA SER A 326 -1.57 -23.36 -7.72
C SER A 326 -0.28 -22.68 -8.20
N VAL A 327 0.23 -21.73 -7.42
CA VAL A 327 1.48 -20.99 -7.64
C VAL A 327 2.18 -20.84 -6.31
N GLU A 328 3.49 -21.04 -6.28
CA GLU A 328 4.28 -20.87 -5.06
C GLU A 328 4.15 -19.44 -4.52
N ALA A 329 3.70 -19.33 -3.27
CA ALA A 329 3.60 -18.07 -2.55
C ALA A 329 4.73 -17.94 -1.52
N GLU A 330 5.25 -16.75 -1.34
CA GLU A 330 6.25 -16.44 -0.32
C GLU A 330 5.92 -15.11 0.39
N ILE A 331 6.50 -14.92 1.57
CA ILE A 331 6.45 -13.62 2.24
C ILE A 331 7.33 -12.63 1.47
N ALA A 332 6.78 -11.47 1.14
CA ALA A 332 7.50 -10.40 0.47
C ALA A 332 8.69 -9.94 1.30
N ASN A 333 9.84 -9.81 0.64
CA ASN A 333 11.06 -9.32 1.28
C ASN A 333 11.47 -7.98 0.66
N PRO A 334 11.16 -6.84 1.29
CA PRO A 334 11.52 -5.52 0.79
C PRO A 334 12.99 -5.17 0.99
N PHE A 335 13.82 -6.14 1.45
CA PHE A 335 15.24 -5.97 1.74
C PHE A 335 16.13 -6.94 0.95
N LYS A 336 15.66 -7.49 -0.18
CA LYS A 336 16.48 -8.36 -1.04
C LYS A 336 17.66 -7.61 -1.64
N LYS A 337 17.45 -6.37 -2.09
CA LYS A 337 18.49 -5.48 -2.65
C LYS A 337 18.74 -4.22 -1.80
N ILE A 338 17.82 -3.89 -0.90
CA ILE A 338 17.98 -2.78 0.02
C ILE A 338 18.78 -3.25 1.24
N GLY A 339 19.95 -2.64 1.44
CA GLY A 339 20.79 -2.89 2.62
C GLY A 339 20.18 -2.32 3.90
N TYR A 340 20.71 -2.72 5.06
CA TYR A 340 20.35 -2.15 6.36
C TYR A 340 21.56 -2.13 7.30
N ASN A 341 21.51 -1.24 8.30
CA ASN A 341 22.58 -1.13 9.26
C ASN A 341 22.38 -2.15 10.41
N ILE A 342 23.16 -3.22 10.41
CA ILE A 342 23.08 -4.30 11.40
C ILE A 342 23.29 -3.83 12.87
N LYS A 343 23.87 -2.64 13.08
CA LYS A 343 24.03 -2.08 14.44
C LYS A 343 22.74 -1.48 14.99
N THR A 344 21.80 -1.13 14.11
CA THR A 344 20.52 -0.50 14.48
C THR A 344 19.32 -1.41 14.19
N LEU A 345 19.45 -2.34 13.27
CA LEU A 345 18.43 -3.29 12.86
C LEU A 345 19.10 -4.68 12.77
N ASP A 346 18.93 -5.48 13.81
CA ASP A 346 19.45 -6.84 13.81
C ASP A 346 18.66 -7.76 12.85
N PRO A 347 19.24 -8.90 12.43
CA PRO A 347 18.59 -9.80 11.50
C PRO A 347 17.22 -10.33 11.94
N ALA A 348 17.00 -10.55 13.23
CA ALA A 348 15.73 -11.04 13.74
C ALA A 348 14.64 -9.96 13.59
N THR A 349 14.97 -8.71 13.93
CA THR A 349 14.10 -7.56 13.68
C THR A 349 13.77 -7.43 12.19
N ILE A 350 14.76 -7.61 11.29
CA ILE A 350 14.51 -7.55 9.83
C ILE A 350 13.54 -8.64 9.41
N GLU A 351 13.70 -9.88 9.85
CA GLU A 351 12.76 -10.97 9.55
C GLU A 351 11.34 -10.64 10.03
N GLU A 352 11.22 -10.05 11.20
CA GLU A 352 9.93 -9.69 11.78
C GLU A 352 9.22 -8.59 10.98
N ILE A 353 9.95 -7.56 10.52
CA ILE A 353 9.37 -6.42 9.83
C ILE A 353 9.16 -6.62 8.32
N LYS A 354 9.78 -7.64 7.70
CA LYS A 354 9.65 -7.91 6.25
C LYS A 354 8.23 -7.75 5.72
N PRO A 355 7.22 -8.49 6.23
CA PRO A 355 5.89 -8.44 5.64
C PRO A 355 5.17 -7.11 5.88
N ILE A 356 5.52 -6.39 6.94
CA ILE A 356 4.83 -5.15 7.34
C ILE A 356 5.51 -3.88 6.85
N ALA A 357 6.75 -3.97 6.35
CA ALA A 357 7.52 -2.83 5.87
C ALA A 357 7.31 -2.52 4.38
N THR A 358 6.67 -3.41 3.61
CA THR A 358 6.57 -3.38 2.15
C THR A 358 6.02 -2.06 1.60
N VAL A 359 4.86 -1.62 2.08
CA VAL A 359 4.25 -0.34 1.68
C VAL A 359 5.14 0.82 2.10
N GLY A 360 5.58 0.86 3.37
CA GLY A 360 6.44 1.94 3.88
C GLY A 360 7.77 2.06 3.12
N VAL A 361 8.37 0.94 2.71
CA VAL A 361 9.58 0.90 1.88
C VAL A 361 9.30 1.45 0.48
N GLY A 362 8.23 0.99 -0.18
CA GLY A 362 7.84 1.50 -1.48
C GLY A 362 7.61 3.01 -1.47
N LEU A 363 6.91 3.53 -0.45
CA LEU A 363 6.71 4.96 -0.26
C LEU A 363 8.03 5.72 -0.04
N ALA A 364 8.98 5.15 0.74
CA ALA A 364 10.25 5.79 1.03
C ALA A 364 11.20 5.85 -0.19
N LEU A 365 10.97 5.03 -1.21
CA LEU A 365 11.70 5.05 -2.48
C LEU A 365 11.23 6.14 -3.43
N ARG A 366 10.02 6.68 -3.24
CA ARG A 366 9.46 7.74 -4.10
C ARG A 366 10.25 9.04 -4.01
N LYS A 367 10.38 9.72 -5.16
CA LYS A 367 11.04 11.02 -5.29
C LYS A 367 10.07 12.07 -5.84
N VAL A 368 10.26 13.32 -5.48
CA VAL A 368 9.46 14.42 -6.05
C VAL A 368 9.72 14.49 -7.55
N GLY A 369 8.66 14.37 -8.33
CA GLY A 369 8.72 14.36 -9.80
C GLY A 369 8.66 12.97 -10.42
N ASP A 370 8.65 11.90 -9.63
CA ASP A 370 8.32 10.56 -10.14
C ASP A 370 6.87 10.55 -10.67
N LYS A 371 6.66 9.84 -11.76
CA LYS A 371 5.33 9.61 -12.37
C LYS A 371 4.84 8.22 -12.04
#